data_1d3b347cc8b6ea0c73e0911bec775bb9
#
_entry.id   1d3b347cc8b6ea0c73e0911bec775bb9
#
_cell.length_a   1.000
_cell.length_b   1.000
_cell.length_c   1.000
_cell.angle_alpha   90.00
_cell.angle_beta   90.00
_cell.angle_gamma   90.00
#
_symmetry.space_group_name_H-M   'P 1'
#
loop_
_entity.id
_entity.type
_entity.pdbx_description
1 polymer ?
#
loop_
_entity_poly.entity_id
_entity_poly.type
_entity_poly.pdbx_seq_one_letter_code
_entity_poly.pdbx_strand_id
1 'polypeptide(L)'
;MLKKIFIRSSIGLLVATSLLFGYYFYFKYSFVEDLNYRSSVAETALGSIEYSLTGESDLVLLFIHGTPGGHDQTIEPSSYYRVLTPSRPGYLRTPLSVGKSPTEQAKAYKALLDSLGIKEVMILGFSGGGPAAIEFAAAYPETTLGFIALAAISHSEESWQRDDYEDEAFLNGSDFGLWFNFMLLEFLGDEAFVSFMLPNPINQQKLLKDPKQLENLKKTIWSIWPLSIRREGFINDYLQESNLSLHLTDIKVPTLVIHGTDDILVDISQGEAIARLVPNAKMYVVEGGGHMMMSTHSEEIEEAIENFFQKTVDFIGS
;
A
#
# COMPACT_ATOMS: atom_id res chain seq x y z
N MET A 1 -5.00 -38.44 42.32
CA MET A 1 -4.97 -36.98 42.34
C MET A 1 -4.38 -36.40 41.02
N LEU A 2 -3.19 -36.77 40.63
CA LEU A 2 -2.51 -36.32 39.41
C LEU A 2 -3.33 -36.51 38.12
N LYS A 3 -3.96 -37.67 37.89
CA LYS A 3 -4.79 -37.93 36.71
C LYS A 3 -5.99 -36.97 36.58
N LYS A 4 -6.62 -36.60 37.73
CA LYS A 4 -7.75 -35.63 37.73
C LYS A 4 -7.25 -34.20 37.45
N ILE A 5 -6.06 -33.82 37.92
CA ILE A 5 -5.43 -32.51 37.64
C ILE A 5 -5.10 -32.44 36.16
N PHE A 6 -4.44 -33.45 35.60
CA PHE A 6 -4.10 -33.55 34.19
C PHE A 6 -5.35 -33.42 33.27
N ILE A 7 -6.43 -34.18 33.57
CA ILE A 7 -7.68 -34.09 32.80
C ILE A 7 -8.29 -32.67 32.86
N ARG A 8 -8.33 -32.06 34.05
CA ARG A 8 -8.87 -30.68 34.20
C ARG A 8 -8.03 -29.65 33.44
N SER A 9 -6.72 -29.76 33.49
CA SER A 9 -5.80 -28.89 32.74
C SER A 9 -5.95 -29.09 31.24
N SER A 10 -6.10 -30.33 30.75
CA SER A 10 -6.34 -30.60 29.33
C SER A 10 -7.69 -30.07 28.85
N ILE A 11 -8.75 -30.18 29.66
CA ILE A 11 -10.06 -29.60 29.35
C ILE A 11 -9.97 -28.07 29.35
N GLY A 12 -9.31 -27.47 30.33
CA GLY A 12 -9.11 -26.02 30.38
C GLY A 12 -8.37 -25.48 29.15
N LEU A 13 -7.29 -26.20 28.74
CA LEU A 13 -6.54 -25.85 27.52
C LEU A 13 -7.40 -25.97 26.26
N LEU A 14 -8.18 -27.07 26.14
CA LEU A 14 -9.06 -27.27 25.00
C LEU A 14 -10.11 -26.14 24.89
N VAL A 15 -10.74 -25.75 26.01
CA VAL A 15 -11.70 -24.67 26.06
C VAL A 15 -11.04 -23.34 25.67
N ALA A 16 -9.87 -23.02 26.25
CA ALA A 16 -9.14 -21.80 25.92
C ALA A 16 -8.76 -21.73 24.43
N THR A 17 -8.26 -22.83 23.88
CA THR A 17 -7.94 -22.94 22.44
C THR A 17 -9.18 -22.76 21.57
N SER A 18 -10.31 -23.40 21.95
CA SER A 18 -11.56 -23.26 21.22
C SER A 18 -12.11 -21.83 21.24
N LEU A 19 -12.00 -21.13 22.36
CA LEU A 19 -12.37 -19.72 22.50
C LEU A 19 -11.47 -18.82 21.65
N LEU A 20 -10.17 -19.05 21.64
CA LEU A 20 -9.20 -18.30 20.83
C LEU A 20 -9.51 -18.44 19.33
N PHE A 21 -9.72 -19.67 18.84
CA PHE A 21 -10.09 -19.88 17.44
C PHE A 21 -11.47 -19.34 17.10
N GLY A 22 -12.45 -19.47 18.01
CA GLY A 22 -13.77 -18.87 17.84
C GLY A 22 -13.70 -17.35 17.70
N TYR A 23 -12.90 -16.69 18.55
CA TYR A 23 -12.65 -15.24 18.46
C TYR A 23 -11.93 -14.87 17.17
N TYR A 24 -10.90 -15.60 16.77
CA TYR A 24 -10.18 -15.39 15.52
C TYR A 24 -11.12 -15.45 14.30
N PHE A 25 -11.97 -16.49 14.19
CA PHE A 25 -12.89 -16.60 13.07
C PHE A 25 -13.95 -15.49 13.06
N TYR A 26 -14.45 -15.12 14.22
CA TYR A 26 -15.36 -13.99 14.35
C TYR A 26 -14.69 -12.67 13.93
N PHE A 27 -13.47 -12.41 14.40
CA PHE A 27 -12.68 -11.24 14.04
C PHE A 27 -12.43 -11.18 12.54
N LYS A 28 -11.96 -12.30 11.96
CA LYS A 28 -11.70 -12.39 10.52
C LYS A 28 -12.96 -12.11 9.71
N TYR A 29 -14.08 -12.71 10.08
CA TYR A 29 -15.36 -12.49 9.42
C TYR A 29 -15.76 -11.00 9.47
N SER A 30 -15.75 -10.41 10.66
CA SER A 30 -16.14 -9.00 10.84
C SER A 30 -15.20 -8.05 10.09
N PHE A 31 -13.91 -8.33 10.07
CA PHE A 31 -12.92 -7.52 9.36
C PHE A 31 -13.14 -7.56 7.83
N VAL A 32 -13.36 -8.74 7.28
CA VAL A 32 -13.65 -8.89 5.84
C VAL A 32 -14.97 -8.23 5.43
N GLU A 33 -16.00 -8.35 6.26
CA GLU A 33 -17.28 -7.67 6.04
C GLU A 33 -17.10 -6.13 6.04
N ASP A 34 -16.31 -5.60 6.97
CA ASP A 34 -16.00 -4.16 7.01
C ASP A 34 -15.19 -3.70 5.78
N LEU A 35 -14.20 -4.49 5.35
CA LEU A 35 -13.49 -4.22 4.09
C LEU A 35 -14.46 -4.12 2.91
N ASN A 36 -15.34 -5.10 2.76
CA ASN A 36 -16.30 -5.14 1.67
C ASN A 36 -17.31 -3.97 1.73
N TYR A 37 -17.68 -3.55 2.95
CA TYR A 37 -18.61 -2.43 3.15
C TYR A 37 -18.00 -1.09 2.75
N ARG A 38 -16.68 -0.91 2.97
CA ARG A 38 -15.97 0.34 2.68
C ARG A 38 -15.51 0.48 1.23
N SER A 39 -15.83 -0.50 0.38
CA SER A 39 -15.42 -0.49 -1.03
C SER A 39 -16.61 -0.72 -1.95
N SER A 40 -16.42 -0.34 -3.20
CA SER A 40 -17.32 -0.59 -4.32
C SER A 40 -16.62 -1.46 -5.38
N VAL A 41 -17.38 -2.09 -6.25
CA VAL A 41 -16.86 -2.83 -7.39
C VAL A 41 -17.39 -2.18 -8.67
N ALA A 42 -16.49 -1.82 -9.58
CA ALA A 42 -16.84 -1.34 -10.91
C ALA A 42 -16.67 -2.46 -11.93
N GLU A 43 -17.67 -2.67 -12.76
CA GLU A 43 -17.55 -3.52 -13.94
C GLU A 43 -16.91 -2.73 -15.06
N THR A 44 -15.72 -3.14 -15.48
CA THR A 44 -14.95 -2.49 -16.55
C THR A 44 -14.85 -3.36 -17.81
N ALA A 45 -14.32 -2.81 -18.89
CA ALA A 45 -14.07 -3.57 -20.11
C ALA A 45 -13.05 -4.72 -19.92
N LEU A 46 -12.25 -4.70 -18.83
CA LEU A 46 -11.23 -5.70 -18.52
C LEU A 46 -11.64 -6.65 -17.39
N GLY A 47 -12.79 -6.43 -16.77
CA GLY A 47 -13.32 -7.20 -15.64
C GLY A 47 -13.64 -6.31 -14.44
N SER A 48 -14.06 -6.95 -13.35
CA SER A 48 -14.45 -6.28 -12.11
C SER A 48 -13.24 -5.72 -11.37
N ILE A 49 -13.29 -4.46 -10.96
CA ILE A 49 -12.26 -3.81 -10.16
C ILE A 49 -12.88 -3.25 -8.89
N GLU A 50 -12.37 -3.70 -7.74
CA GLU A 50 -12.73 -3.14 -6.45
C GLU A 50 -11.96 -1.85 -6.19
N TYR A 51 -12.63 -0.88 -5.56
CA TYR A 51 -12.02 0.42 -5.21
C TYR A 51 -12.71 1.06 -4.01
N SER A 52 -12.00 1.95 -3.34
CA SER A 52 -12.57 2.96 -2.44
C SER A 52 -12.44 4.35 -3.08
N LEU A 53 -13.40 5.22 -2.80
CA LEU A 53 -13.37 6.63 -3.21
C LEU A 53 -13.80 7.48 -2.03
N THR A 54 -12.88 8.31 -1.51
CA THR A 54 -13.07 9.13 -0.31
C THR A 54 -12.78 10.60 -0.59
N GLY A 55 -13.50 11.52 0.08
CA GLY A 55 -13.37 12.96 -0.11
C GLY A 55 -14.41 13.53 -1.08
N GLU A 56 -14.47 14.86 -1.18
CA GLU A 56 -15.53 15.58 -1.90
C GLU A 56 -15.00 16.50 -3.04
N SER A 57 -13.66 16.64 -3.16
CA SER A 57 -13.05 17.48 -4.22
C SER A 57 -13.34 16.94 -5.62
N ASP A 58 -13.40 17.83 -6.61
CA ASP A 58 -13.52 17.45 -8.02
C ASP A 58 -12.23 16.81 -8.55
N LEU A 59 -11.06 17.20 -8.02
CA LEU A 59 -9.77 16.62 -8.40
C LEU A 59 -9.60 15.24 -7.74
N VAL A 60 -9.06 14.29 -8.51
CA VAL A 60 -8.86 12.91 -8.07
C VAL A 60 -7.38 12.59 -7.96
N LEU A 61 -6.98 12.10 -6.79
CA LEU A 61 -5.71 11.39 -6.61
C LEU A 61 -5.97 9.89 -6.76
N LEU A 62 -5.45 9.29 -7.81
CA LEU A 62 -5.43 7.84 -8.00
C LEU A 62 -4.26 7.27 -7.21
N PHE A 63 -4.55 6.67 -6.07
CA PHE A 63 -3.55 6.08 -5.18
C PHE A 63 -3.36 4.60 -5.46
N ILE A 64 -2.17 4.20 -5.91
CA ILE A 64 -1.82 2.80 -6.17
C ILE A 64 -1.06 2.26 -4.98
N HIS A 65 -1.71 1.36 -4.23
CA HIS A 65 -1.21 0.80 -2.98
C HIS A 65 0.04 -0.06 -3.15
N GLY A 66 0.81 -0.25 -2.05
CA GLY A 66 2.01 -1.09 -2.00
C GLY A 66 1.72 -2.59 -1.92
N THR A 67 2.76 -3.36 -1.60
CA THR A 67 2.75 -4.83 -1.54
C THR A 67 3.01 -5.32 -0.11
N PRO A 68 2.12 -6.15 0.48
CA PRO A 68 0.74 -6.36 0.05
C PRO A 68 -0.18 -5.22 0.50
N GLY A 69 -1.32 -5.05 -0.18
CA GLY A 69 -2.28 -4.00 0.14
C GLY A 69 -3.68 -4.30 -0.40
N GLY A 70 -4.45 -3.23 -0.60
CA GLY A 70 -5.79 -3.22 -1.15
C GLY A 70 -6.36 -1.81 -1.10
N HIS A 71 -7.64 -1.63 -1.42
CA HIS A 71 -8.32 -0.33 -1.32
C HIS A 71 -8.25 0.29 0.09
N ASP A 72 -7.98 -0.50 1.11
CA ASP A 72 -7.87 -0.11 2.52
C ASP A 72 -6.46 0.40 2.88
N GLN A 73 -5.46 0.22 2.03
CA GLN A 73 -4.17 0.88 2.13
C GLN A 73 -4.21 2.16 1.30
N THR A 74 -4.61 3.25 1.91
CA THR A 74 -4.87 4.53 1.26
C THR A 74 -4.38 5.69 2.13
N ILE A 75 -4.43 6.90 1.60
CA ILE A 75 -4.18 8.15 2.34
C ILE A 75 -5.49 8.89 2.59
N GLU A 76 -5.47 9.82 3.54
CA GLU A 76 -6.62 10.68 3.80
C GLU A 76 -6.82 11.67 2.63
N PRO A 77 -8.07 11.95 2.24
CA PRO A 77 -8.36 13.02 1.28
C PRO A 77 -8.05 14.39 1.89
N SER A 78 -7.78 15.36 1.03
CA SER A 78 -7.61 16.76 1.47
C SER A 78 -8.69 17.67 0.85
N SER A 79 -8.62 18.96 1.15
CA SER A 79 -9.48 19.95 0.47
C SER A 79 -9.16 20.09 -1.02
N TYR A 80 -7.98 19.67 -1.46
CA TYR A 80 -7.52 19.76 -2.84
C TYR A 80 -7.91 18.55 -3.68
N TYR A 81 -8.03 17.36 -3.09
CA TYR A 81 -8.30 16.13 -3.83
C TYR A 81 -9.12 15.13 -3.02
N ARG A 82 -9.94 14.38 -3.72
CA ARG A 82 -10.49 13.09 -3.25
C ARG A 82 -9.58 11.96 -3.67
N VAL A 83 -9.60 10.85 -2.92
CA VAL A 83 -8.68 9.73 -3.14
C VAL A 83 -9.46 8.53 -3.70
N LEU A 84 -9.03 8.07 -4.88
CA LEU A 84 -9.48 6.83 -5.51
C LEU A 84 -8.39 5.78 -5.32
N THR A 85 -8.69 4.73 -4.56
CA THR A 85 -7.75 3.63 -4.32
C THR A 85 -8.34 2.33 -4.85
N PRO A 86 -7.90 1.84 -6.03
CA PRO A 86 -8.28 0.51 -6.50
C PRO A 86 -7.54 -0.57 -5.70
N SER A 87 -8.20 -1.70 -5.43
CA SER A 87 -7.48 -2.93 -5.12
C SER A 87 -6.77 -3.40 -6.39
N ARG A 88 -5.45 -3.50 -6.34
CA ARG A 88 -4.63 -3.93 -7.47
C ARG A 88 -5.02 -5.36 -7.89
N PRO A 89 -4.80 -5.76 -9.16
CA PRO A 89 -5.11 -7.12 -9.62
C PRO A 89 -4.48 -8.22 -8.74
N GLY A 90 -5.29 -9.19 -8.34
CA GLY A 90 -4.92 -10.26 -7.41
C GLY A 90 -5.10 -9.91 -5.93
N TYR A 91 -5.54 -8.70 -5.61
CA TYR A 91 -5.82 -8.26 -4.26
C TYR A 91 -7.32 -8.11 -4.02
N LEU A 92 -7.76 -8.60 -2.83
CA LEU A 92 -9.13 -8.50 -2.36
C LEU A 92 -10.15 -9.01 -3.41
N ARG A 93 -11.07 -8.15 -3.89
CA ARG A 93 -12.10 -8.53 -4.87
C ARG A 93 -11.74 -8.22 -6.33
N THR A 94 -10.51 -7.78 -6.60
CA THR A 94 -10.03 -7.57 -7.98
C THR A 94 -9.28 -8.81 -8.46
N PRO A 95 -9.80 -9.58 -9.45
CA PRO A 95 -9.13 -10.76 -9.96
C PRO A 95 -7.80 -10.44 -10.63
N LEU A 96 -6.80 -11.33 -10.50
CA LEU A 96 -5.49 -11.16 -11.16
C LEU A 96 -5.61 -11.13 -12.71
N SER A 97 -6.65 -11.75 -13.25
CA SER A 97 -6.90 -11.78 -14.70
C SER A 97 -7.18 -10.39 -15.31
N VAL A 98 -7.45 -9.39 -14.48
CA VAL A 98 -7.67 -7.99 -14.92
C VAL A 98 -6.37 -7.34 -15.42
N GLY A 99 -5.20 -7.75 -14.87
CA GLY A 99 -3.90 -7.28 -15.34
C GLY A 99 -2.75 -7.82 -14.48
N LYS A 100 -1.84 -8.59 -15.05
CA LYS A 100 -0.71 -9.17 -14.32
C LYS A 100 0.50 -8.26 -14.31
N SER A 101 0.94 -7.82 -15.51
CA SER A 101 2.11 -6.95 -15.64
C SER A 101 1.79 -5.50 -15.25
N PRO A 102 2.79 -4.68 -14.89
CA PRO A 102 2.60 -3.25 -14.63
C PRO A 102 1.85 -2.53 -15.76
N THR A 103 2.17 -2.83 -17.01
CA THR A 103 1.49 -2.26 -18.19
C THR A 103 0.03 -2.69 -18.29
N GLU A 104 -0.31 -3.95 -17.95
CA GLU A 104 -1.71 -4.40 -17.91
C GLU A 104 -2.48 -3.79 -16.75
N GLN A 105 -1.84 -3.63 -15.59
CA GLN A 105 -2.44 -2.92 -14.44
C GLN A 105 -2.73 -1.46 -14.79
N ALA A 106 -1.83 -0.77 -15.50
CA ALA A 106 -2.08 0.59 -16.00
C ALA A 106 -3.32 0.66 -16.91
N LYS A 107 -3.51 -0.31 -17.81
CA LYS A 107 -4.74 -0.43 -18.64
C LYS A 107 -5.98 -0.67 -17.79
N ALA A 108 -5.87 -1.47 -16.74
CA ALA A 108 -6.97 -1.73 -15.80
C ALA A 108 -7.41 -0.46 -15.08
N TYR A 109 -6.46 0.37 -14.63
CA TYR A 109 -6.79 1.66 -13.99
C TYR A 109 -7.43 2.64 -14.97
N LYS A 110 -6.96 2.68 -16.24
CA LYS A 110 -7.63 3.49 -17.26
C LYS A 110 -9.08 3.04 -17.48
N ALA A 111 -9.31 1.72 -17.56
CA ALA A 111 -10.67 1.18 -17.70
C ALA A 111 -11.55 1.48 -16.47
N LEU A 112 -10.98 1.48 -15.26
CA LEU A 112 -11.68 1.91 -14.04
C LEU A 112 -12.08 3.38 -14.13
N LEU A 113 -11.16 4.28 -14.48
CA LEU A 113 -11.44 5.71 -14.62
C LEU A 113 -12.54 5.96 -15.66
N ASP A 114 -12.48 5.27 -16.80
CA ASP A 114 -13.50 5.37 -17.84
C ASP A 114 -14.88 4.93 -17.35
N SER A 115 -14.95 3.84 -16.58
CA SER A 115 -16.21 3.33 -16.01
C SER A 115 -16.80 4.28 -14.97
N LEU A 116 -15.95 5.05 -14.27
CA LEU A 116 -16.34 6.05 -13.28
C LEU A 116 -16.57 7.45 -13.88
N GLY A 117 -16.31 7.63 -15.19
CA GLY A 117 -16.42 8.94 -15.86
C GLY A 117 -15.35 9.95 -15.43
N ILE A 118 -14.24 9.49 -14.84
CA ILE A 118 -13.12 10.31 -14.39
C ILE A 118 -12.16 10.51 -15.56
N LYS A 119 -11.98 11.75 -16.00
CA LYS A 119 -11.19 12.06 -17.19
C LYS A 119 -9.71 12.25 -16.90
N GLU A 120 -9.39 12.88 -15.79
CA GLU A 120 -8.04 13.28 -15.41
C GLU A 120 -7.78 12.99 -13.94
N VAL A 121 -6.56 12.58 -13.63
CA VAL A 121 -6.13 12.27 -12.27
C VAL A 121 -4.70 12.75 -12.02
N MET A 122 -4.39 13.07 -10.78
CA MET A 122 -3.03 12.94 -10.28
C MET A 122 -2.83 11.48 -9.90
N ILE A 123 -1.72 10.85 -10.31
CA ILE A 123 -1.45 9.47 -9.89
C ILE A 123 -0.33 9.41 -8.85
N LEU A 124 -0.52 8.61 -7.79
CA LEU A 124 0.49 8.32 -6.79
C LEU A 124 0.73 6.81 -6.73
N GLY A 125 1.99 6.41 -6.92
CA GLY A 125 2.44 5.04 -6.72
C GLY A 125 3.23 4.91 -5.42
N PHE A 126 2.73 4.09 -4.49
CA PHE A 126 3.42 3.79 -3.23
C PHE A 126 4.09 2.43 -3.30
N SER A 127 5.40 2.35 -2.96
CA SER A 127 6.13 1.07 -2.82
C SER A 127 5.94 0.17 -4.07
N GLY A 128 5.48 -1.07 -3.91
CA GLY A 128 5.14 -2.01 -5.01
C GLY A 128 4.00 -1.55 -5.94
N GLY A 129 3.33 -0.42 -5.64
CA GLY A 129 2.42 0.25 -6.58
C GLY A 129 3.14 1.12 -7.62
N GLY A 130 4.43 1.40 -7.39
CA GLY A 130 5.27 2.22 -8.26
C GLY A 130 5.30 1.77 -9.71
N PRO A 131 5.60 0.50 -10.02
CA PRO A 131 5.69 0.01 -11.39
C PRO A 131 4.44 0.27 -12.23
N ALA A 132 3.27 0.01 -11.68
CA ALA A 132 2.01 0.23 -12.39
C ALA A 132 1.65 1.72 -12.54
N ALA A 133 2.02 2.56 -11.57
CA ALA A 133 1.85 4.01 -11.64
C ALA A 133 2.79 4.64 -12.69
N ILE A 134 4.04 4.18 -12.78
CA ILE A 134 5.01 4.56 -13.82
C ILE A 134 4.45 4.25 -15.21
N GLU A 135 4.00 3.01 -15.43
CA GLU A 135 3.41 2.59 -16.71
C GLU A 135 2.14 3.39 -17.06
N PHE A 136 1.33 3.72 -16.05
CA PHE A 136 0.16 4.57 -16.28
C PHE A 136 0.53 5.98 -16.72
N ALA A 137 1.46 6.63 -16.02
CA ALA A 137 1.91 7.98 -16.33
C ALA A 137 2.59 8.07 -17.71
N ALA A 138 3.31 7.02 -18.11
CA ALA A 138 3.93 6.94 -19.42
C ALA A 138 2.91 6.70 -20.57
N ALA A 139 1.92 5.82 -20.34
CA ALA A 139 0.99 5.41 -21.37
C ALA A 139 -0.20 6.37 -21.57
N TYR A 140 -0.59 7.13 -20.52
CA TYR A 140 -1.80 7.97 -20.50
C TYR A 140 -1.51 9.42 -20.08
N PRO A 141 -0.58 10.13 -20.77
CA PRO A 141 -0.23 11.51 -20.38
C PRO A 141 -1.40 12.49 -20.48
N GLU A 142 -2.40 12.22 -21.35
CA GLU A 142 -3.61 13.03 -21.49
C GLU A 142 -4.62 12.82 -20.35
N THR A 143 -4.49 11.74 -19.59
CA THR A 143 -5.32 11.42 -18.42
C THR A 143 -4.60 11.78 -17.11
N THR A 144 -3.27 12.00 -17.17
CA THR A 144 -2.41 12.19 -16.01
C THR A 144 -2.04 13.65 -15.86
N LEU A 145 -2.57 14.33 -14.85
CA LEU A 145 -2.21 15.70 -14.49
C LEU A 145 -0.77 15.78 -13.94
N GLY A 146 -0.35 14.79 -13.19
CA GLY A 146 0.99 14.66 -12.64
C GLY A 146 1.19 13.30 -11.96
N PHE A 147 2.44 12.94 -11.75
CA PHE A 147 2.85 11.67 -11.12
C PHE A 147 3.60 11.92 -9.81
N ILE A 148 3.25 11.19 -8.77
CA ILE A 148 3.93 11.17 -7.48
C ILE A 148 4.46 9.75 -7.23
N ALA A 149 5.77 9.62 -7.09
CA ALA A 149 6.45 8.39 -6.71
C ALA A 149 6.81 8.46 -5.23
N LEU A 150 6.10 7.71 -4.39
CA LEU A 150 6.29 7.70 -2.93
C LEU A 150 6.94 6.40 -2.49
N ALA A 151 8.21 6.41 -2.12
CA ALA A 151 9.00 5.21 -1.82
C ALA A 151 8.77 4.10 -2.88
N ALA A 152 8.66 4.49 -4.15
CA ALA A 152 8.18 3.65 -5.23
C ALA A 152 9.29 2.76 -5.81
N ILE A 153 8.96 1.50 -6.09
CA ILE A 153 9.81 0.58 -6.85
C ILE A 153 9.85 1.06 -8.30
N SER A 154 11.05 1.12 -8.90
CA SER A 154 11.29 1.62 -10.25
C SER A 154 12.14 0.71 -11.14
N HIS A 155 12.86 -0.23 -10.53
CA HIS A 155 13.67 -1.23 -11.23
C HIS A 155 13.87 -2.46 -10.35
N SER A 156 14.22 -3.58 -10.99
CA SER A 156 14.56 -4.83 -10.28
C SER A 156 15.89 -4.70 -9.56
N GLU A 157 15.99 -5.32 -8.40
CA GLU A 157 17.25 -5.50 -7.67
C GLU A 157 17.74 -6.95 -7.77
N GLU A 158 19.06 -7.14 -7.83
CA GLU A 158 19.65 -8.50 -7.85
C GLU A 158 19.25 -9.32 -6.61
N SER A 159 19.09 -8.65 -5.48
CA SER A 159 18.65 -9.27 -4.21
C SER A 159 17.25 -9.87 -4.28
N TRP A 160 16.41 -9.43 -5.20
CA TRP A 160 15.04 -9.94 -5.40
C TRP A 160 14.97 -11.11 -6.39
N GLN A 161 16.05 -11.43 -7.11
CA GLN A 161 16.16 -12.57 -8.02
C GLN A 161 16.43 -13.88 -7.26
N ARG A 162 15.74 -14.11 -6.13
CA ARG A 162 15.92 -15.33 -5.35
C ARG A 162 14.94 -16.41 -5.78
N ASP A 163 15.48 -17.61 -5.98
CA ASP A 163 14.68 -18.85 -6.18
C ASP A 163 13.98 -19.31 -4.86
N ASP A 164 14.23 -18.61 -3.74
CA ASP A 164 13.90 -19.06 -2.38
C ASP A 164 12.62 -18.40 -1.82
N TYR A 165 11.78 -17.78 -2.64
CA TYR A 165 10.55 -17.11 -2.14
C TYR A 165 9.54 -18.09 -1.51
N GLU A 166 9.71 -19.42 -1.71
CA GLU A 166 8.93 -20.44 -1.00
C GLU A 166 9.24 -20.49 0.50
N ASP A 167 10.43 -20.05 0.92
CA ASP A 167 10.89 -20.07 2.31
C ASP A 167 10.54 -18.77 3.07
N GLU A 168 10.04 -17.74 2.42
CA GLU A 168 9.67 -16.54 3.13
C GLU A 168 8.47 -16.79 4.05
N ALA A 169 8.70 -16.58 5.35
CA ALA A 169 7.69 -16.78 6.39
C ALA A 169 6.38 -16.03 6.13
N PHE A 170 6.46 -14.97 5.34
CA PHE A 170 5.31 -14.16 4.94
C PHE A 170 4.48 -14.84 3.82
N LEU A 171 5.12 -15.42 2.80
CA LEU A 171 4.44 -16.19 1.75
C LEU A 171 3.75 -17.43 2.30
N ASN A 172 4.38 -18.06 3.29
CA ASN A 172 3.88 -19.25 3.99
C ASN A 172 3.09 -18.89 5.26
N GLY A 173 3.04 -17.61 5.65
CA GLY A 173 2.33 -17.13 6.81
C GLY A 173 0.83 -17.45 6.75
N SER A 174 0.30 -17.98 7.85
CA SER A 174 -1.14 -18.16 7.98
C SER A 174 -1.79 -16.86 8.45
N ASP A 175 -3.03 -16.60 8.01
CA ASP A 175 -3.81 -15.48 8.53
C ASP A 175 -3.91 -15.49 10.05
N PHE A 176 -3.99 -16.68 10.67
CA PHE A 176 -4.00 -16.82 12.12
C PHE A 176 -2.68 -16.38 12.76
N GLY A 177 -1.55 -16.79 12.20
CA GLY A 177 -0.23 -16.42 12.75
C GLY A 177 0.02 -14.93 12.69
N LEU A 178 -0.30 -14.30 11.55
CA LEU A 178 -0.15 -12.86 11.37
C LEU A 178 -1.10 -12.07 12.30
N TRP A 179 -2.38 -12.47 12.35
CA TRP A 179 -3.36 -11.90 13.27
C TRP A 179 -2.92 -12.02 14.73
N PHE A 180 -2.43 -13.19 15.14
CA PHE A 180 -1.98 -13.41 16.51
C PHE A 180 -0.80 -12.51 16.88
N ASN A 181 0.16 -12.33 15.96
CA ASN A 181 1.29 -11.43 16.16
C ASN A 181 0.84 -9.97 16.30
N PHE A 182 -0.06 -9.50 15.44
CA PHE A 182 -0.58 -8.12 15.52
C PHE A 182 -1.34 -7.89 16.83
N MET A 183 -2.24 -8.82 17.19
CA MET A 183 -2.97 -8.75 18.46
C MET A 183 -2.03 -8.79 19.67
N LEU A 184 -0.96 -9.57 19.61
CA LEU A 184 0.04 -9.63 20.68
C LEU A 184 0.79 -8.30 20.79
N LEU A 185 1.22 -7.71 19.68
CA LEU A 185 1.89 -6.41 19.68
C LEU A 185 0.99 -5.30 20.24
N GLU A 186 -0.29 -5.28 19.84
CA GLU A 186 -1.26 -4.33 20.41
C GLU A 186 -1.48 -4.55 21.92
N PHE A 187 -1.55 -5.82 22.35
CA PHE A 187 -1.69 -6.16 23.77
C PHE A 187 -0.48 -5.73 24.60
N LEU A 188 0.74 -5.81 24.03
CA LEU A 188 1.97 -5.35 24.66
C LEU A 188 2.10 -3.83 24.71
N GLY A 189 1.26 -3.12 23.98
CA GLY A 189 1.14 -1.66 23.98
C GLY A 189 1.90 -0.97 22.86
N ASP A 190 1.64 0.34 22.76
CA ASP A 190 2.12 1.18 21.65
C ASP A 190 3.64 1.22 21.52
N GLU A 191 4.38 1.25 22.63
CA GLU A 191 5.85 1.23 22.60
C GLU A 191 6.39 -0.06 21.97
N ALA A 192 5.80 -1.22 22.31
CA ALA A 192 6.21 -2.51 21.74
C ALA A 192 5.86 -2.57 20.25
N PHE A 193 4.66 -2.12 19.88
CA PHE A 193 4.22 -2.07 18.49
C PHE A 193 5.13 -1.18 17.64
N VAL A 194 5.39 0.04 18.08
CA VAL A 194 6.23 1.02 17.34
C VAL A 194 7.68 0.54 17.24
N SER A 195 8.25 -0.03 18.33
CA SER A 195 9.62 -0.55 18.34
C SER A 195 9.80 -1.74 17.40
N PHE A 196 8.76 -2.54 17.20
CA PHE A 196 8.78 -3.65 16.26
C PHE A 196 8.70 -3.17 14.79
N MET A 197 7.89 -2.12 14.53
CA MET A 197 7.63 -1.64 13.17
C MET A 197 8.67 -0.65 12.65
N LEU A 198 9.30 0.12 13.52
CA LEU A 198 10.23 1.18 13.13
C LEU A 198 11.63 0.93 13.70
N PRO A 199 12.66 0.79 12.84
CA PRO A 199 14.02 0.58 13.32
C PRO A 199 14.65 1.84 13.93
N ASN A 200 14.24 3.05 13.50
CA ASN A 200 14.84 4.31 13.94
C ASN A 200 14.22 4.80 15.26
N PRO A 201 14.98 4.91 16.39
CA PRO A 201 14.45 5.33 17.69
C PRO A 201 13.88 6.76 17.71
N ILE A 202 14.37 7.65 16.84
CA ILE A 202 13.87 9.02 16.73
C ILE A 202 12.45 8.99 16.18
N ASN A 203 12.22 8.21 15.11
CA ASN A 203 10.91 8.01 14.51
C ASN A 203 9.93 7.34 15.47
N GLN A 204 10.40 6.38 16.29
CA GLN A 204 9.60 5.78 17.36
C GLN A 204 9.08 6.83 18.33
N GLN A 205 9.98 7.68 18.85
CA GLN A 205 9.62 8.73 19.81
C GLN A 205 8.69 9.81 19.21
N LYS A 206 8.89 10.14 17.92
CA LYS A 206 8.05 11.08 17.19
C LYS A 206 6.62 10.53 17.08
N LEU A 207 6.48 9.28 16.64
CA LEU A 207 5.20 8.63 16.46
C LEU A 207 4.43 8.40 17.77
N LEU A 208 5.11 8.01 18.85
CA LEU A 208 4.48 7.83 20.16
C LEU A 208 3.91 9.13 20.77
N LYS A 209 4.31 10.29 20.26
CA LYS A 209 3.76 11.60 20.65
C LYS A 209 2.58 12.05 19.78
N ASP A 210 2.30 11.34 18.68
CA ASP A 210 1.21 11.65 17.77
C ASP A 210 0.21 10.48 17.66
N PRO A 211 -0.85 10.49 18.49
CA PRO A 211 -1.84 9.43 18.50
C PRO A 211 -2.56 9.22 17.16
N LYS A 212 -2.74 10.29 16.36
CA LYS A 212 -3.37 10.21 15.04
C LYS A 212 -2.48 9.42 14.07
N GLN A 213 -1.20 9.76 14.02
CA GLN A 213 -0.26 9.10 13.12
C GLN A 213 0.07 7.66 13.57
N LEU A 214 0.05 7.40 14.86
CA LEU A 214 0.15 6.03 15.39
C LEU A 214 -1.04 5.17 14.96
N GLU A 215 -2.25 5.71 15.02
CA GLU A 215 -3.45 5.02 14.52
C GLU A 215 -3.38 4.78 12.99
N ASN A 216 -2.86 5.74 12.23
CA ASN A 216 -2.65 5.59 10.79
C ASN A 216 -1.61 4.50 10.49
N LEU A 217 -0.50 4.43 11.24
CA LEU A 217 0.45 3.32 11.10
C LEU A 217 -0.22 1.97 11.39
N LYS A 218 -0.99 1.86 12.47
CA LYS A 218 -1.72 0.63 12.79
C LYS A 218 -2.66 0.22 11.67
N LYS A 219 -3.44 1.15 11.10
CA LYS A 219 -4.30 0.90 9.93
C LYS A 219 -3.50 0.39 8.73
N THR A 220 -2.36 1.01 8.43
CA THR A 220 -1.47 0.60 7.35
C THR A 220 -0.94 -0.83 7.58
N ILE A 221 -0.55 -1.17 8.80
CA ILE A 221 -0.09 -2.53 9.13
C ILE A 221 -1.25 -3.54 9.04
N TRP A 222 -2.44 -3.19 9.53
CA TRP A 222 -3.61 -4.06 9.39
C TRP A 222 -4.09 -4.21 7.95
N SER A 223 -3.78 -3.27 7.04
CA SER A 223 -4.12 -3.37 5.62
C SER A 223 -3.35 -4.44 4.84
N ILE A 224 -2.41 -5.14 5.46
CA ILE A 224 -1.78 -6.33 4.88
C ILE A 224 -2.51 -7.64 5.25
N TRP A 225 -3.45 -7.58 6.20
CA TRP A 225 -4.21 -8.73 6.69
C TRP A 225 -5.68 -8.68 6.20
N PRO A 226 -6.37 -9.82 5.97
CA PRO A 226 -5.86 -11.20 5.91
C PRO A 226 -5.04 -11.45 4.64
N LEU A 227 -3.91 -12.13 4.79
CA LEU A 227 -3.03 -12.42 3.67
C LEU A 227 -3.68 -13.35 2.63
N SER A 228 -4.55 -14.26 3.07
CA SER A 228 -5.21 -15.24 2.18
C SER A 228 -5.97 -14.62 1.03
N ILE A 229 -6.55 -13.41 1.21
CA ILE A 229 -7.29 -12.68 0.17
C ILE A 229 -6.43 -11.65 -0.57
N ARG A 230 -5.14 -11.58 -0.28
CA ARG A 230 -4.14 -10.68 -0.90
C ARG A 230 -3.00 -11.46 -1.55
N ARG A 231 -2.94 -12.77 -1.30
CA ARG A 231 -1.82 -13.65 -1.65
C ARG A 231 -1.56 -13.72 -3.16
N GLU A 232 -2.62 -13.77 -3.97
CA GLU A 232 -2.46 -13.88 -5.42
C GLU A 232 -1.76 -12.65 -6.01
N GLY A 233 -2.15 -11.45 -5.57
CA GLY A 233 -1.50 -10.20 -5.93
C GLY A 233 -0.07 -10.10 -5.41
N PHE A 234 0.15 -10.50 -4.14
CA PHE A 234 1.48 -10.51 -3.53
C PHE A 234 2.47 -11.39 -4.31
N ILE A 235 2.08 -12.62 -4.64
CA ILE A 235 2.91 -13.52 -5.45
C ILE A 235 3.16 -12.93 -6.84
N ASN A 236 2.13 -12.35 -7.46
CA ASN A 236 2.28 -11.72 -8.76
C ASN A 236 3.27 -10.54 -8.72
N ASP A 237 3.18 -9.67 -7.71
CA ASP A 237 4.09 -8.54 -7.55
C ASP A 237 5.55 -9.02 -7.45
N TYR A 238 5.80 -10.00 -6.60
CA TYR A 238 7.13 -10.59 -6.45
C TYR A 238 7.71 -11.10 -7.78
N LEU A 239 6.87 -11.82 -8.56
CA LEU A 239 7.26 -12.32 -9.88
C LEU A 239 7.51 -11.19 -10.89
N GLN A 240 6.74 -10.10 -10.86
CA GLN A 240 6.92 -8.96 -11.75
C GLN A 240 8.16 -8.14 -11.37
N GLU A 241 8.34 -7.87 -10.09
CA GLU A 241 9.44 -7.05 -9.55
C GLU A 241 10.82 -7.68 -9.78
N SER A 242 10.90 -8.99 -9.89
CA SER A 242 12.14 -9.69 -10.22
C SER A 242 12.70 -9.41 -11.61
N ASN A 243 11.88 -8.88 -12.54
CA ASN A 243 12.28 -8.59 -13.92
C ASN A 243 11.53 -7.41 -14.52
N LEU A 244 11.69 -6.23 -13.92
CA LEU A 244 11.03 -5.00 -14.36
C LEU A 244 11.70 -4.38 -15.60
N SER A 245 10.87 -3.96 -16.55
CA SER A 245 11.26 -3.12 -17.67
C SER A 245 10.22 -2.00 -17.82
N LEU A 246 10.49 -0.83 -17.26
CA LEU A 246 9.54 0.28 -17.13
C LEU A 246 9.87 1.44 -18.07
N HIS A 247 8.85 2.16 -18.52
CA HIS A 247 8.94 3.26 -19.50
C HIS A 247 9.17 4.63 -18.84
N LEU A 248 10.14 4.73 -17.92
CA LEU A 248 10.43 5.97 -17.16
C LEU A 248 10.72 7.18 -18.06
N THR A 249 11.46 6.98 -19.15
CA THR A 249 11.82 8.07 -20.09
C THR A 249 10.65 8.59 -20.92
N ASP A 250 9.53 7.85 -20.96
CA ASP A 250 8.35 8.21 -21.71
C ASP A 250 7.36 9.06 -20.89
N ILE A 251 7.59 9.19 -19.58
CA ILE A 251 6.79 10.05 -18.70
C ILE A 251 7.06 11.51 -19.06
N LYS A 252 6.00 12.24 -19.41
CA LYS A 252 6.08 13.65 -19.85
C LYS A 252 5.39 14.62 -18.89
N VAL A 253 4.59 14.08 -17.97
CA VAL A 253 3.84 14.86 -17.00
C VAL A 253 4.75 15.35 -15.85
N PRO A 254 4.40 16.43 -15.16
CA PRO A 254 5.07 16.85 -13.95
C PRO A 254 5.22 15.66 -12.99
N THR A 255 6.42 15.49 -12.42
CA THR A 255 6.71 14.34 -11.55
C THR A 255 7.36 14.79 -10.26
N LEU A 256 6.83 14.31 -9.13
CA LEU A 256 7.39 14.45 -7.79
C LEU A 256 7.82 13.09 -7.27
N VAL A 257 9.08 12.95 -6.87
CA VAL A 257 9.59 11.78 -6.18
C VAL A 257 9.75 12.11 -4.70
N ILE A 258 9.17 11.31 -3.82
CA ILE A 258 9.30 11.44 -2.36
C ILE A 258 9.93 10.15 -1.85
N HIS A 259 11.10 10.24 -1.21
CA HIS A 259 11.80 9.06 -0.70
C HIS A 259 12.57 9.38 0.57
N GLY A 260 12.59 8.42 1.52
CA GLY A 260 13.28 8.55 2.79
C GLY A 260 14.71 8.03 2.72
N THR A 261 15.64 8.67 3.46
CA THR A 261 17.05 8.25 3.51
C THR A 261 17.26 6.95 4.31
N ASP A 262 16.34 6.63 5.22
CA ASP A 262 16.41 5.45 6.10
C ASP A 262 15.45 4.34 5.65
N ASP A 263 15.00 4.36 4.38
CA ASP A 263 14.12 3.32 3.84
C ASP A 263 14.94 2.04 3.57
N ILE A 264 14.72 1.03 4.43
CA ILE A 264 15.40 -0.26 4.34
C ILE A 264 14.62 -1.32 3.54
N LEU A 265 13.38 -1.01 3.13
CA LEU A 265 12.54 -1.92 2.35
C LEU A 265 12.63 -1.62 0.85
N VAL A 266 12.62 -0.34 0.50
CA VAL A 266 12.81 0.15 -0.86
C VAL A 266 13.93 1.18 -0.80
N ASP A 267 15.12 0.79 -1.27
CA ASP A 267 16.32 1.64 -1.21
C ASP A 267 16.11 2.97 -1.96
N ILE A 268 16.66 4.06 -1.43
CA ILE A 268 16.51 5.40 -2.00
C ILE A 268 16.97 5.50 -3.47
N SER A 269 17.86 4.61 -3.92
CA SER A 269 18.29 4.51 -5.32
C SER A 269 17.14 4.28 -6.30
N GLN A 270 16.04 3.67 -5.84
CA GLN A 270 14.81 3.50 -6.62
C GLN A 270 14.18 4.87 -6.96
N GLY A 271 14.07 5.75 -5.97
CA GLY A 271 13.62 7.13 -6.17
C GLY A 271 14.61 7.97 -6.99
N GLU A 272 15.90 7.83 -6.73
CA GLU A 272 16.96 8.51 -7.51
C GLU A 272 16.94 8.10 -8.98
N ALA A 273 16.63 6.84 -9.29
CA ALA A 273 16.48 6.36 -10.66
C ALA A 273 15.31 7.04 -11.36
N ILE A 274 14.14 7.18 -10.70
CA ILE A 274 13.01 7.92 -11.24
C ILE A 274 13.41 9.39 -11.48
N ALA A 275 13.99 10.05 -10.48
CA ALA A 275 14.38 11.45 -10.57
C ALA A 275 15.40 11.72 -11.69
N ARG A 276 16.27 10.76 -11.99
CA ARG A 276 17.28 10.86 -13.05
C ARG A 276 16.71 10.60 -14.43
N LEU A 277 15.79 9.62 -14.56
CA LEU A 277 15.33 9.13 -15.87
C LEU A 277 14.07 9.82 -16.38
N VAL A 278 13.20 10.31 -15.47
CA VAL A 278 11.98 11.03 -15.84
C VAL A 278 12.30 12.49 -16.13
N PRO A 279 12.02 13.00 -17.33
CA PRO A 279 12.23 14.40 -17.64
C PRO A 279 11.45 15.32 -16.69
N ASN A 280 12.11 16.35 -16.16
CA ASN A 280 11.53 17.35 -15.25
C ASN A 280 11.05 16.81 -13.89
N ALA A 281 11.41 15.60 -13.50
CA ALA A 281 11.14 15.09 -12.16
C ALA A 281 11.86 15.94 -11.09
N LYS A 282 11.17 16.14 -9.96
CA LYS A 282 11.73 16.77 -8.76
C LYS A 282 11.75 15.75 -7.65
N MET A 283 12.86 15.64 -6.96
CA MET A 283 13.00 14.75 -5.81
C MET A 283 12.92 15.54 -4.52
N TYR A 284 12.06 15.07 -3.62
CA TYR A 284 11.95 15.50 -2.24
C TYR A 284 12.48 14.39 -1.35
N VAL A 285 13.62 14.61 -0.75
CA VAL A 285 14.30 13.66 0.15
C VAL A 285 13.80 13.90 1.56
N VAL A 286 13.28 12.87 2.22
CA VAL A 286 12.84 12.89 3.62
C VAL A 286 13.97 12.37 4.49
N GLU A 287 14.70 13.29 5.13
CA GLU A 287 15.83 12.95 5.99
C GLU A 287 15.41 12.14 7.21
N GLY A 288 16.02 10.98 7.42
CA GLY A 288 15.64 10.04 8.47
C GLY A 288 14.30 9.33 8.23
N GLY A 289 13.65 9.58 7.11
CA GLY A 289 12.42 8.89 6.71
C GLY A 289 12.68 7.43 6.35
N GLY A 290 11.98 6.49 6.99
CA GLY A 290 11.95 5.08 6.59
C GLY A 290 10.75 4.79 5.69
N HIS A 291 10.51 3.50 5.38
CA HIS A 291 9.39 3.10 4.51
C HIS A 291 8.02 3.58 5.00
N MET A 292 7.83 3.67 6.32
CA MET A 292 6.60 4.18 6.95
C MET A 292 6.65 5.70 7.20
N MET A 293 7.39 6.45 6.37
CA MET A 293 7.54 7.91 6.51
C MET A 293 6.23 8.68 6.44
N MET A 294 5.21 8.15 5.76
CA MET A 294 3.85 8.72 5.77
C MET A 294 3.29 8.90 7.18
N SER A 295 3.67 8.05 8.14
CA SER A 295 3.25 8.17 9.53
C SER A 295 4.24 8.96 10.40
N THR A 296 5.54 8.96 10.05
CA THR A 296 6.58 9.60 10.88
C THR A 296 6.95 11.01 10.44
N HIS A 297 6.66 11.36 9.17
CA HIS A 297 6.96 12.63 8.51
C HIS A 297 5.73 13.15 7.75
N SER A 298 4.53 12.89 8.28
CA SER A 298 3.25 13.14 7.61
C SER A 298 3.07 14.59 7.17
N GLU A 299 3.33 15.56 8.05
CA GLU A 299 3.10 16.99 7.77
C GLU A 299 3.90 17.46 6.54
N GLU A 300 5.21 17.16 6.50
CA GLU A 300 6.06 17.59 5.39
C GLU A 300 5.75 16.86 4.07
N ILE A 301 5.31 15.60 4.13
CA ILE A 301 4.91 14.83 2.96
C ILE A 301 3.55 15.31 2.43
N GLU A 302 2.58 15.52 3.31
CA GLU A 302 1.27 16.09 2.95
C GLU A 302 1.45 17.47 2.31
N GLU A 303 2.26 18.35 2.91
CA GLU A 303 2.59 19.66 2.35
C GLU A 303 3.27 19.55 0.97
N ALA A 304 4.21 18.62 0.80
CA ALA A 304 4.89 18.41 -0.48
C ALA A 304 3.90 17.95 -1.57
N ILE A 305 2.98 17.04 -1.24
CA ILE A 305 1.93 16.55 -2.14
C ILE A 305 0.97 17.69 -2.50
N GLU A 306 0.46 18.43 -1.53
CA GLU A 306 -0.50 19.53 -1.75
C GLU A 306 0.13 20.65 -2.58
N ASN A 307 1.35 21.06 -2.26
CA ASN A 307 2.10 22.06 -3.04
C ASN A 307 2.33 21.60 -4.49
N PHE A 308 2.58 20.31 -4.70
CA PHE A 308 2.73 19.75 -6.04
C PHE A 308 1.40 19.78 -6.81
N PHE A 309 0.31 19.39 -6.16
CA PHE A 309 -1.05 19.48 -6.71
C PHE A 309 -1.39 20.89 -7.17
N GLN A 310 -1.27 21.85 -6.26
CA GLN A 310 -1.62 23.25 -6.54
C GLN A 310 -0.82 23.82 -7.72
N LYS A 311 0.50 23.64 -7.72
CA LYS A 311 1.36 24.09 -8.82
C LYS A 311 1.02 23.45 -10.16
N THR A 312 0.64 22.18 -10.15
CA THR A 312 0.29 21.44 -11.37
C THR A 312 -1.04 21.93 -11.94
N VAL A 313 -2.05 22.13 -11.07
CA VAL A 313 -3.37 22.63 -11.48
C VAL A 313 -3.30 24.08 -11.98
N ASP A 314 -2.57 24.95 -11.28
CA ASP A 314 -2.37 26.35 -11.69
C ASP A 314 -1.67 26.45 -13.07
N PHE A 315 -0.73 25.55 -13.34
CA PHE A 315 -0.03 25.49 -14.62
C PHE A 315 -0.93 25.03 -15.77
N ILE A 316 -1.85 24.10 -15.53
CA ILE A 316 -2.78 23.60 -16.57
C ILE A 316 -3.92 24.61 -16.82
N GLY A 317 -4.30 25.42 -15.83
CA GLY A 317 -5.35 26.44 -15.92
C GLY A 317 -4.89 27.76 -16.52
N SER A 318 -3.60 27.95 -16.76
CA SER A 318 -2.99 29.17 -17.33
C SER A 318 -2.71 29.04 -18.83
#